data_9750d08e9e467b1223f241f1429acf8a
#
_entry.id   9750d08e9e467b1223f241f1429acf8a
#
_cell.length_a   1.000
_cell.length_b   1.000
_cell.length_c   1.000
_cell.angle_alpha   90.00
_cell.angle_beta   90.00
_cell.angle_gamma   90.00
#
_symmetry.space_group_name_H-M   'P 1'
#
loop_
_entity.id
_entity.type
_entity.pdbx_description
1 polymer ?
#
loop_
_entity_poly.entity_id
_entity_poly.type
_entity_poly.pdbx_seq_one_letter_code
_entity_poly.pdbx_strand_id
1 'polypeptide(L)'
;MRTPIVFAATLLLLAGSTFAQEYVEFKSQQDRFSIVFPAQPKITETTYTSEFKSVLPARVYSVDQGQSHFKVTVVDYTNIQAIAAEKAKACPPGAEACSGNTGSGSSTGAGYWKPDIEGAVIHATWELMQRPNEKPLYLGWTNMNLVEGHMVNLVNEKNKSRTSAAIYMHENKLYIIEGTVPAGYPVPDFFQQSVGWLDANGRDIRYLTIYHNGFPKPEVRTQGGAQGGYR
;
A
#
# COMPACT_ATOMS: atom_id res chain seq x y z
N MET A 1 -6.12 29.73 -77.03
CA MET A 1 -5.23 29.80 -75.84
C MET A 1 -5.98 29.30 -74.62
N ARG A 2 -5.66 28.13 -74.11
CA ARG A 2 -6.29 27.52 -72.92
C ARG A 2 -5.26 27.50 -71.82
N THR A 3 -5.50 28.28 -70.75
CA THR A 3 -4.69 28.31 -69.51
C THR A 3 -5.16 27.21 -68.59
N PRO A 4 -4.29 26.35 -68.06
CA PRO A 4 -4.66 25.39 -67.03
C PRO A 4 -4.62 26.08 -65.66
N ILE A 5 -5.71 25.96 -64.92
CA ILE A 5 -5.81 26.35 -63.50
C ILE A 5 -5.19 25.23 -62.66
N VAL A 6 -4.07 25.54 -62.06
CA VAL A 6 -3.41 24.64 -61.08
C VAL A 6 -4.09 24.83 -59.72
N PHE A 7 -4.87 23.83 -59.25
CA PHE A 7 -5.38 23.75 -57.88
C PHE A 7 -4.26 23.24 -56.99
N ALA A 8 -3.68 24.12 -56.19
CA ALA A 8 -2.77 23.76 -55.12
C ALA A 8 -3.61 23.34 -53.91
N ALA A 9 -3.74 22.05 -53.69
CA ALA A 9 -4.33 21.50 -52.48
C ALA A 9 -3.32 21.58 -51.32
N THR A 10 -3.47 22.57 -50.46
CA THR A 10 -2.68 22.71 -49.21
C THR A 10 -3.25 21.73 -48.19
N LEU A 11 -2.62 20.56 -48.04
CA LEU A 11 -2.90 19.60 -46.98
C LEU A 11 -2.33 20.17 -45.69
N LEU A 12 -3.17 20.81 -44.85
CA LEU A 12 -2.83 21.13 -43.46
C LEU A 12 -2.74 19.80 -42.67
N LEU A 13 -1.54 19.31 -42.45
CA LEU A 13 -1.23 18.31 -41.48
C LEU A 13 -1.44 18.93 -40.10
N LEU A 14 -2.61 18.75 -39.53
CA LEU A 14 -2.87 18.90 -38.08
C LEU A 14 -2.08 17.81 -37.36
N ALA A 15 -0.80 18.07 -37.09
CA ALA A 15 -0.01 17.30 -36.18
C ALA A 15 -0.60 17.58 -34.80
N GLY A 16 -1.64 16.82 -34.42
CA GLY A 16 -2.09 16.72 -33.06
C GLY A 16 -0.91 16.22 -32.23
N SER A 17 -0.42 17.04 -31.31
CA SER A 17 0.55 16.62 -30.30
C SER A 17 -0.11 15.52 -29.50
N THR A 18 0.13 14.27 -29.90
CA THR A 18 -0.12 13.14 -29.01
C THR A 18 0.88 13.32 -27.87
N PHE A 19 0.43 13.93 -26.79
CA PHE A 19 1.16 13.84 -25.53
C PHE A 19 1.20 12.36 -25.17
N ALA A 20 2.28 11.70 -25.55
CA ALA A 20 2.59 10.39 -25.00
C ALA A 20 2.65 10.59 -23.49
N GLN A 21 1.72 9.96 -22.79
CA GLN A 21 1.68 10.00 -21.34
C GLN A 21 2.95 9.35 -20.83
N GLU A 22 3.87 10.16 -20.32
CA GLU A 22 5.14 9.69 -19.78
C GLU A 22 4.90 9.19 -18.36
N TYR A 23 4.82 7.87 -18.22
CA TYR A 23 4.80 7.24 -16.90
C TYR A 23 6.17 7.41 -16.23
N VAL A 24 6.17 7.81 -14.98
CA VAL A 24 7.37 8.09 -14.18
C VAL A 24 7.60 6.97 -13.18
N GLU A 25 8.75 6.29 -13.27
CA GLU A 25 9.19 5.43 -12.18
C GLU A 25 9.59 6.31 -11.00
N PHE A 26 8.83 6.22 -9.92
CA PHE A 26 9.09 6.94 -8.68
C PHE A 26 9.71 5.97 -7.66
N LYS A 27 10.80 6.41 -6.98
CA LYS A 27 11.46 5.65 -5.91
C LYS A 27 11.50 6.47 -4.64
N SER A 28 10.95 5.92 -3.55
CA SER A 28 11.07 6.47 -2.21
C SER A 28 12.05 5.66 -1.39
N GLN A 29 13.27 6.17 -1.20
CA GLN A 29 14.24 5.54 -0.32
C GLN A 29 13.80 5.60 1.15
N GLN A 30 13.13 6.68 1.56
CA GLN A 30 12.60 6.86 2.90
C GLN A 30 11.53 5.82 3.24
N ASP A 31 10.62 5.55 2.31
CA ASP A 31 9.53 4.60 2.50
C ASP A 31 9.74 3.27 1.78
N ARG A 32 10.95 3.00 1.28
CA ARG A 32 11.39 1.69 0.81
C ARG A 32 10.56 1.06 -0.29
N PHE A 33 10.03 1.87 -1.23
CA PHE A 33 9.26 1.36 -2.36
C PHE A 33 9.57 2.08 -3.67
N SER A 34 9.28 1.41 -4.78
CA SER A 34 9.19 2.00 -6.11
C SER A 34 7.82 1.72 -6.71
N ILE A 35 7.36 2.59 -7.60
CA ILE A 35 6.09 2.42 -8.32
C ILE A 35 6.07 3.33 -9.56
N VAL A 36 5.30 2.95 -10.57
CA VAL A 36 5.14 3.76 -11.78
C VAL A 36 3.89 4.63 -11.68
N PHE A 37 4.08 5.94 -11.53
CA PHE A 37 3.00 6.92 -11.54
C PHE A 37 2.77 7.50 -12.95
N PRO A 38 1.54 8.00 -13.25
CA PRO A 38 1.28 8.70 -14.51
C PRO A 38 1.93 10.09 -14.60
N ALA A 39 2.49 10.61 -13.51
CA ALA A 39 3.28 11.83 -13.41
C ALA A 39 4.07 11.82 -12.09
N GLN A 40 4.90 12.85 -11.85
CA GLN A 40 5.59 13.02 -10.57
C GLN A 40 4.59 13.20 -9.42
N PRO A 41 4.61 12.36 -8.36
CA PRO A 41 3.63 12.45 -7.28
C PRO A 41 3.87 13.65 -6.37
N LYS A 42 2.76 14.23 -5.89
CA LYS A 42 2.75 15.12 -4.75
C LYS A 42 2.86 14.28 -3.47
N ILE A 43 3.70 14.73 -2.54
CA ILE A 43 3.91 14.05 -1.26
C ILE A 43 3.28 14.90 -0.15
N THR A 44 2.48 14.27 0.70
CA THR A 44 1.83 14.92 1.85
C THR A 44 2.01 14.06 3.09
N GLU A 45 2.49 14.66 4.17
CA GLU A 45 2.55 14.00 5.48
C GLU A 45 1.19 14.07 6.17
N THR A 46 0.83 12.99 6.85
CA THR A 46 -0.44 12.83 7.57
C THR A 46 -0.26 11.83 8.72
N THR A 47 -1.36 11.45 9.36
CA THR A 47 -1.41 10.38 10.34
C THR A 47 -2.42 9.32 9.94
N TYR A 48 -2.23 8.11 10.42
CA TYR A 48 -3.13 6.97 10.26
C TYR A 48 -3.49 6.44 11.66
N THR A 49 -4.74 6.10 11.86
CA THR A 49 -5.20 5.46 13.10
C THR A 49 -5.31 3.97 12.87
N SER A 50 -4.50 3.19 13.58
CA SER A 50 -4.49 1.74 13.46
C SER A 50 -5.73 1.07 14.08
N GLU A 51 -5.86 -0.24 13.92
CA GLU A 51 -6.94 -1.06 14.50
C GLU A 51 -7.04 -0.83 16.02
N PHE A 52 -5.93 -0.88 16.72
CA PHE A 52 -5.86 -0.68 18.17
C PHE A 52 -5.71 0.81 18.56
N LYS A 53 -6.11 1.73 17.67
CA LYS A 53 -6.16 3.18 17.94
C LYS A 53 -4.81 3.81 18.24
N SER A 54 -3.73 3.26 17.72
CA SER A 54 -2.43 3.91 17.68
C SER A 54 -2.41 4.94 16.56
N VAL A 55 -1.97 6.17 16.85
CA VAL A 55 -1.81 7.21 15.85
C VAL A 55 -0.40 7.14 15.27
N LEU A 56 -0.29 6.77 14.02
CA LEU A 56 0.97 6.49 13.33
C LEU A 56 1.27 7.55 12.28
N PRO A 57 2.56 7.92 12.10
CA PRO A 57 2.95 8.77 10.97
C PRO A 57 2.64 8.08 9.65
N ALA A 58 2.16 8.86 8.69
CA ALA A 58 1.89 8.37 7.34
C ALA A 58 2.29 9.39 6.28
N ARG A 59 2.60 8.93 5.08
CA ARG A 59 2.82 9.73 3.88
C ARG A 59 1.91 9.28 2.77
N VAL A 60 1.38 10.25 2.05
CA VAL A 60 0.55 10.04 0.87
C VAL A 60 1.28 10.57 -0.34
N TYR A 61 1.51 9.70 -1.31
CA TYR A 61 2.04 9.99 -2.63
C TYR A 61 0.87 9.97 -3.60
N SER A 62 0.56 11.07 -4.27
CA SER A 62 -0.65 11.15 -5.09
C SER A 62 -0.43 11.86 -6.41
N VAL A 63 -1.13 11.39 -7.44
CA VAL A 63 -1.24 12.00 -8.76
C VAL A 63 -2.68 12.01 -9.18
N ASP A 64 -3.16 13.18 -9.60
CA ASP A 64 -4.46 13.33 -10.25
C ASP A 64 -4.23 13.52 -11.75
N GLN A 65 -4.95 12.74 -12.56
CA GLN A 65 -4.90 12.82 -14.01
C GLN A 65 -6.30 12.86 -14.60
N GLY A 66 -6.76 14.06 -14.93
CA GLY A 66 -8.16 14.27 -15.29
C GLY A 66 -9.09 13.87 -14.13
N GLN A 67 -9.90 12.84 -14.36
CA GLN A 67 -10.79 12.27 -13.34
C GLN A 67 -10.24 11.00 -12.71
N SER A 68 -9.03 10.62 -13.04
CA SER A 68 -8.35 9.46 -12.45
C SER A 68 -7.45 9.89 -11.30
N HIS A 69 -7.41 9.08 -10.24
CA HIS A 69 -6.65 9.36 -9.01
C HIS A 69 -5.77 8.16 -8.69
N PHE A 70 -4.48 8.40 -8.50
CA PHE A 70 -3.48 7.39 -8.17
C PHE A 70 -2.82 7.77 -6.85
N LYS A 71 -2.79 6.83 -5.91
CA LYS A 71 -2.33 7.13 -4.56
C LYS A 71 -1.62 5.94 -3.93
N VAL A 72 -0.51 6.22 -3.25
CA VAL A 72 0.13 5.30 -2.31
C VAL A 72 0.13 5.96 -0.95
N THR A 73 -0.48 5.31 0.04
CA THR A 73 -0.38 5.69 1.43
C THR A 73 0.60 4.75 2.12
N VAL A 74 1.65 5.29 2.72
CA VAL A 74 2.61 4.52 3.51
C VAL A 74 2.46 4.92 4.97
N VAL A 75 2.13 3.94 5.81
CA VAL A 75 2.00 4.12 7.27
C VAL A 75 3.21 3.52 7.95
N ASP A 76 3.88 4.28 8.79
CA ASP A 76 5.11 3.85 9.47
C ASP A 76 4.82 3.23 10.83
N TYR A 77 4.93 1.91 10.92
CA TYR A 77 4.79 1.11 12.14
C TYR A 77 6.12 0.91 12.89
N THR A 78 7.22 1.49 12.44
CA THR A 78 8.55 1.23 13.01
C THR A 78 8.59 1.50 14.52
N ASN A 79 7.89 2.51 15.00
CA ASN A 79 7.85 2.91 16.42
C ASN A 79 6.58 2.46 17.14
N ILE A 80 5.79 1.55 16.58
CA ILE A 80 4.49 1.13 17.14
C ILE A 80 4.60 0.62 18.56
N GLN A 81 5.66 -0.09 18.91
CA GLN A 81 5.86 -0.62 20.27
C GLN A 81 5.98 0.51 21.29
N ALA A 82 6.74 1.56 21.00
CA ALA A 82 6.88 2.71 21.88
C ALA A 82 5.57 3.50 22.00
N ILE A 83 4.89 3.73 20.88
CA ILE A 83 3.59 4.41 20.82
C ILE A 83 2.55 3.64 21.64
N ALA A 84 2.47 2.34 21.47
CA ALA A 84 1.55 1.48 22.20
C ALA A 84 1.87 1.44 23.71
N ALA A 85 3.15 1.42 24.08
CA ALA A 85 3.56 1.47 25.47
C ALA A 85 3.16 2.79 26.16
N GLU A 86 3.32 3.93 25.49
CA GLU A 86 2.88 5.22 26.02
C GLU A 86 1.34 5.26 26.16
N LYS A 87 0.63 4.77 25.17
CA LYS A 87 -0.83 4.66 25.24
C LYS A 87 -1.28 3.78 26.41
N ALA A 88 -0.61 2.66 26.64
CA ALA A 88 -0.94 1.74 27.73
C ALA A 88 -0.79 2.38 29.13
N LYS A 89 0.11 3.36 29.31
CA LYS A 89 0.25 4.10 30.57
C LYS A 89 -0.97 4.94 30.92
N ALA A 90 -1.76 5.37 29.92
CA ALA A 90 -2.98 6.14 30.12
C ALA A 90 -4.19 5.26 30.46
N CYS A 91 -4.03 3.94 30.48
CA CYS A 91 -5.12 3.02 30.79
C CYS A 91 -5.45 3.03 32.28
N PRO A 92 -6.74 2.95 32.66
CA PRO A 92 -7.15 2.84 34.05
C PRO A 92 -6.51 1.60 34.73
N PRO A 93 -6.22 1.65 36.04
CA PRO A 93 -5.73 0.48 36.78
C PRO A 93 -6.69 -0.71 36.61
N GLY A 94 -6.15 -1.89 36.30
CA GLY A 94 -6.93 -3.11 36.08
C GLY A 94 -7.58 -3.25 34.71
N ALA A 95 -7.43 -2.27 33.82
CA ALA A 95 -7.96 -2.33 32.46
C ALA A 95 -7.00 -3.13 31.53
N GLU A 96 -6.91 -4.43 31.74
CA GLU A 96 -6.02 -5.31 30.98
C GLU A 96 -6.28 -5.25 29.48
N ALA A 97 -7.55 -5.18 29.08
CA ALA A 97 -7.95 -5.03 27.68
C ALA A 97 -7.45 -3.73 27.02
N CYS A 98 -7.23 -2.67 27.81
CA CYS A 98 -6.65 -1.41 27.32
C CYS A 98 -5.12 -1.50 27.26
N SER A 99 -4.50 -2.06 28.30
CA SER A 99 -3.03 -2.10 28.41
C SER A 99 -2.38 -3.15 27.53
N GLY A 100 -3.13 -4.15 27.08
CA GLY A 100 -2.60 -5.32 26.36
C GLY A 100 -1.77 -6.27 27.22
N ASN A 101 -1.72 -6.01 28.53
CA ASN A 101 -0.95 -6.82 29.48
C ASN A 101 -1.89 -7.83 30.14
N THR A 102 -2.11 -8.96 29.51
CA THR A 102 -3.05 -10.00 29.98
C THR A 102 -2.49 -10.91 31.05
N GLY A 103 -1.36 -10.59 31.70
CA GLY A 103 -0.81 -11.33 32.85
C GLY A 103 -0.39 -12.77 32.59
N SER A 104 -0.78 -13.36 31.49
CA SER A 104 -0.63 -14.80 31.20
C SER A 104 0.53 -15.14 30.26
N GLY A 105 1.57 -14.31 30.20
CA GLY A 105 2.70 -14.53 29.29
C GLY A 105 2.33 -14.37 27.79
N SER A 106 1.19 -13.74 27.52
CA SER A 106 0.72 -13.47 26.17
C SER A 106 1.73 -12.63 25.40
N SER A 107 2.01 -13.03 24.18
CA SER A 107 2.96 -12.38 23.29
C SER A 107 2.49 -11.04 22.72
N THR A 108 1.35 -10.50 23.16
CA THR A 108 0.75 -9.29 22.60
C THR A 108 1.55 -8.02 22.89
N GLY A 109 2.20 -7.95 24.08
CA GLY A 109 2.94 -6.76 24.53
C GLY A 109 2.02 -5.59 24.88
N ALA A 110 2.59 -4.57 25.53
CA ALA A 110 1.85 -3.40 25.97
C ALA A 110 1.14 -2.69 24.80
N GLY A 111 -0.15 -2.37 24.97
CA GLY A 111 -0.96 -1.64 23.99
C GLY A 111 -1.25 -2.41 22.69
N TYR A 112 -1.12 -3.74 22.69
CA TYR A 112 -1.43 -4.60 21.54
C TYR A 112 -0.61 -4.33 20.28
N TRP A 113 0.62 -3.87 20.39
CA TRP A 113 1.44 -3.49 19.24
C TRP A 113 1.69 -4.64 18.23
N LYS A 114 1.82 -5.90 18.71
CA LYS A 114 2.01 -7.06 17.83
C LYS A 114 0.76 -7.37 17.01
N PRO A 115 -0.43 -7.57 17.63
CA PRO A 115 -1.67 -7.70 16.87
C PRO A 115 -1.94 -6.52 15.94
N ASP A 116 -1.52 -5.30 16.30
CA ASP A 116 -1.69 -4.12 15.46
C ASP A 116 -0.89 -4.23 14.15
N ILE A 117 0.35 -4.78 14.21
CA ILE A 117 1.13 -5.09 13.01
C ILE A 117 0.51 -6.26 12.23
N GLU A 118 0.17 -7.36 12.93
CA GLU A 118 -0.38 -8.57 12.30
C GLU A 118 -1.73 -8.29 11.61
N GLY A 119 -2.56 -7.46 12.20
CA GLY A 119 -3.88 -7.08 11.68
C GLY A 119 -3.87 -5.95 10.67
N ALA A 120 -2.75 -5.23 10.48
CA ALA A 120 -2.70 -3.98 9.70
C ALA A 120 -3.26 -4.11 8.27
N VAL A 121 -2.90 -5.17 7.54
CA VAL A 121 -3.39 -5.41 6.17
C VAL A 121 -4.90 -5.68 6.17
N ILE A 122 -5.38 -6.48 7.11
CA ILE A 122 -6.81 -6.82 7.23
C ILE A 122 -7.60 -5.58 7.60
N HIS A 123 -7.12 -4.80 8.58
CA HIS A 123 -7.78 -3.57 9.02
C HIS A 123 -7.89 -2.54 7.89
N ALA A 124 -6.79 -2.26 7.18
CA ALA A 124 -6.82 -1.35 6.04
C ALA A 124 -7.73 -1.84 4.90
N THR A 125 -7.76 -3.15 4.65
CA THR A 125 -8.69 -3.77 3.70
C THR A 125 -10.13 -3.53 4.11
N TRP A 126 -10.46 -3.77 5.38
CA TRP A 126 -11.79 -3.55 5.93
C TRP A 126 -12.21 -2.08 5.82
N GLU A 127 -11.33 -1.12 6.17
CA GLU A 127 -11.60 0.32 6.04
C GLU A 127 -11.92 0.73 4.59
N LEU A 128 -11.18 0.17 3.60
CA LEU A 128 -11.49 0.40 2.18
C LEU A 128 -12.89 -0.08 1.81
N MET A 129 -13.27 -1.27 2.29
CA MET A 129 -14.57 -1.88 1.98
C MET A 129 -15.74 -1.20 2.68
N GLN A 130 -15.50 -0.46 3.77
CA GLN A 130 -16.53 0.28 4.52
C GLN A 130 -16.68 1.73 4.05
N ARG A 131 -15.98 2.16 3.01
CA ARG A 131 -16.11 3.52 2.49
C ARG A 131 -17.54 3.78 2.00
N PRO A 132 -18.12 4.96 2.31
CA PRO A 132 -19.47 5.31 1.85
C PRO A 132 -19.59 5.27 0.33
N ASN A 133 -20.66 4.64 -0.15
CA ASN A 133 -20.98 4.43 -1.56
C ASN A 133 -20.00 3.54 -2.35
N GLU A 134 -19.02 2.94 -1.70
CA GLU A 134 -18.14 1.95 -2.33
C GLU A 134 -18.73 0.55 -2.11
N LYS A 135 -18.87 -0.19 -3.21
CA LYS A 135 -19.31 -1.58 -3.20
C LYS A 135 -18.16 -2.49 -3.57
N PRO A 136 -17.76 -3.43 -2.70
CA PRO A 136 -16.75 -4.42 -3.05
C PRO A 136 -17.23 -5.32 -4.19
N LEU A 137 -16.40 -5.47 -5.22
CA LEU A 137 -16.58 -6.39 -6.33
C LEU A 137 -15.68 -7.62 -6.21
N TYR A 138 -14.50 -7.42 -5.62
CA TYR A 138 -13.50 -8.46 -5.45
C TYR A 138 -12.67 -8.19 -4.20
N LEU A 139 -12.38 -9.24 -3.47
CA LEU A 139 -11.37 -9.30 -2.42
C LEU A 139 -10.62 -10.61 -2.58
N GLY A 140 -9.31 -10.54 -2.66
CA GLY A 140 -8.46 -11.70 -2.80
C GLY A 140 -7.09 -11.51 -2.17
N TRP A 141 -6.43 -12.63 -1.95
CA TRP A 141 -5.02 -12.64 -1.62
C TRP A 141 -4.18 -12.29 -2.85
N THR A 142 -3.11 -11.56 -2.62
CA THR A 142 -2.12 -11.21 -3.65
C THR A 142 -0.71 -11.22 -3.08
N ASN A 143 0.28 -11.18 -3.94
CA ASN A 143 1.65 -10.90 -3.53
C ASN A 143 2.36 -10.05 -4.58
N MET A 144 3.32 -9.26 -4.14
CA MET A 144 4.23 -8.54 -5.00
C MET A 144 5.68 -8.84 -4.58
N ASN A 145 6.45 -9.43 -5.50
CA ASN A 145 7.79 -9.90 -5.20
C ASN A 145 7.85 -10.75 -3.91
N LEU A 146 6.87 -11.64 -3.73
CA LEU A 146 6.69 -12.51 -2.58
C LEU A 146 6.38 -11.81 -1.24
N VAL A 147 6.04 -10.52 -1.24
CA VAL A 147 5.40 -9.83 -0.10
C VAL A 147 3.91 -10.05 -0.21
N GLU A 148 3.33 -10.72 0.78
CA GLU A 148 1.90 -11.04 0.82
C GLU A 148 1.05 -9.81 1.14
N GLY A 149 -0.17 -9.80 0.61
CA GLY A 149 -1.13 -8.73 0.81
C GLY A 149 -2.52 -9.07 0.31
N HIS A 150 -3.38 -8.06 0.29
CA HIS A 150 -4.73 -8.14 -0.23
C HIS A 150 -4.91 -7.28 -1.48
N MET A 151 -5.75 -7.76 -2.40
CA MET A 151 -6.26 -6.96 -3.52
C MET A 151 -7.76 -6.77 -3.37
N VAL A 152 -8.20 -5.53 -3.55
CA VAL A 152 -9.61 -5.13 -3.43
C VAL A 152 -10.00 -4.34 -4.67
N ASN A 153 -11.11 -4.73 -5.30
CA ASN A 153 -11.73 -3.93 -6.34
C ASN A 153 -13.09 -3.41 -5.84
N LEU A 154 -13.28 -2.10 -5.99
CA LEU A 154 -14.48 -1.40 -5.56
C LEU A 154 -15.14 -0.70 -6.76
N VAL A 155 -16.44 -0.52 -6.68
CA VAL A 155 -17.20 0.37 -7.57
C VAL A 155 -17.98 1.38 -6.74
N ASN A 156 -17.87 2.64 -7.10
CA ASN A 156 -18.69 3.68 -6.47
C ASN A 156 -20.12 3.63 -7.02
N GLU A 157 -21.09 3.47 -6.16
CA GLU A 157 -22.49 3.28 -6.56
C GLU A 157 -23.12 4.54 -7.18
N LYS A 158 -22.58 5.73 -6.87
CA LYS A 158 -23.11 7.00 -7.37
C LYS A 158 -22.57 7.35 -8.76
N ASN A 159 -21.25 7.43 -8.90
CA ASN A 159 -20.60 7.89 -10.13
C ASN A 159 -20.04 6.76 -11.00
N LYS A 160 -20.15 5.50 -10.52
CA LYS A 160 -19.67 4.29 -11.20
C LYS A 160 -18.14 4.28 -11.46
N SER A 161 -17.37 5.14 -10.78
CA SER A 161 -15.92 5.03 -10.78
C SER A 161 -15.49 3.69 -10.20
N ARG A 162 -14.31 3.23 -10.60
CA ARG A 162 -13.76 1.95 -10.16
C ARG A 162 -12.44 2.18 -9.48
N THR A 163 -12.28 1.61 -8.29
CA THR A 163 -11.03 1.61 -7.54
C THR A 163 -10.45 0.22 -7.51
N SER A 164 -9.18 0.10 -7.88
CA SER A 164 -8.38 -1.09 -7.68
C SER A 164 -7.32 -0.77 -6.64
N ALA A 165 -7.28 -1.57 -5.57
CA ALA A 165 -6.36 -1.34 -4.46
C ALA A 165 -5.56 -2.60 -4.14
N ALA A 166 -4.31 -2.43 -3.74
CA ALA A 166 -3.46 -3.48 -3.17
C ALA A 166 -2.88 -3.00 -1.84
N ILE A 167 -2.89 -3.88 -0.85
CA ILE A 167 -2.47 -3.57 0.51
C ILE A 167 -1.39 -4.56 0.93
N TYR A 168 -0.25 -4.05 1.38
CA TYR A 168 0.90 -4.86 1.78
C TYR A 168 1.49 -4.37 3.10
N MET A 169 2.12 -5.28 3.83
CA MET A 169 2.97 -4.95 4.97
C MET A 169 4.40 -5.39 4.68
N HIS A 170 5.33 -4.45 4.69
CA HIS A 170 6.73 -4.72 4.41
C HIS A 170 7.64 -3.88 5.30
N GLU A 171 8.59 -4.50 6.01
CA GLU A 171 9.54 -3.85 6.93
C GLU A 171 8.89 -2.85 7.90
N ASN A 172 7.81 -3.27 8.56
CA ASN A 172 7.02 -2.44 9.47
C ASN A 172 6.43 -1.18 8.83
N LYS A 173 6.17 -1.22 7.54
CA LYS A 173 5.42 -0.19 6.83
C LYS A 173 4.21 -0.82 6.13
N LEU A 174 3.04 -0.22 6.35
CA LEU A 174 1.82 -0.59 5.66
C LEU A 174 1.69 0.27 4.40
N TYR A 175 1.52 -0.38 3.27
CA TYR A 175 1.34 0.27 1.96
C TYR A 175 -0.10 0.04 1.49
N ILE A 176 -0.82 1.12 1.22
CA ILE A 176 -2.15 1.09 0.63
C ILE A 176 -2.04 1.78 -0.73
N ILE A 177 -2.10 0.99 -1.80
CA ILE A 177 -1.89 1.42 -3.18
C ILE A 177 -3.25 1.45 -3.86
N GLU A 178 -3.69 2.60 -4.31
CA GLU A 178 -5.04 2.81 -4.85
C GLU A 178 -4.99 3.51 -6.20
N GLY A 179 -5.61 2.92 -7.21
CA GLY A 179 -5.90 3.57 -8.46
C GLY A 179 -7.42 3.67 -8.66
N THR A 180 -7.94 4.87 -8.89
CA THR A 180 -9.37 5.12 -9.14
C THR A 180 -9.53 5.74 -10.52
N VAL A 181 -10.42 5.19 -11.34
CA VAL A 181 -10.72 5.68 -12.68
C VAL A 181 -12.22 5.87 -12.87
N PRO A 182 -12.65 6.82 -13.74
CA PRO A 182 -14.05 7.02 -14.03
C PRO A 182 -14.69 5.80 -14.71
N ALA A 183 -16.01 5.77 -14.75
CA ALA A 183 -16.78 4.74 -15.45
C ALA A 183 -16.34 4.64 -16.93
N GLY A 184 -16.21 3.42 -17.44
CA GLY A 184 -15.83 3.17 -18.83
C GLY A 184 -14.31 3.17 -19.11
N TYR A 185 -13.49 3.66 -18.20
CA TYR A 185 -12.03 3.57 -18.34
C TYR A 185 -11.53 2.15 -18.00
N PRO A 186 -10.39 1.70 -18.55
CA PRO A 186 -9.75 0.46 -18.12
C PRO A 186 -9.47 0.47 -16.61
N VAL A 187 -9.56 -0.70 -15.97
CA VAL A 187 -9.17 -0.84 -14.55
C VAL A 187 -7.68 -0.53 -14.41
N PRO A 188 -7.25 0.25 -13.40
CA PRO A 188 -5.87 0.72 -13.27
C PRO A 188 -4.94 -0.33 -12.65
N ASP A 189 -5.05 -1.61 -13.05
CA ASP A 189 -4.30 -2.71 -12.46
C ASP A 189 -2.79 -2.58 -12.64
N PHE A 190 -2.35 -1.95 -13.73
CA PHE A 190 -0.92 -1.70 -13.96
C PHE A 190 -0.28 -0.88 -12.84
N PHE A 191 -0.99 0.12 -12.30
CA PHE A 191 -0.46 0.98 -11.24
C PHE A 191 -0.09 0.16 -10.00
N GLN A 192 -1.03 -0.61 -9.45
CA GLN A 192 -0.78 -1.40 -8.26
C GLN A 192 0.19 -2.58 -8.48
N GLN A 193 0.26 -3.11 -9.71
CA GLN A 193 1.20 -4.18 -10.08
C GLN A 193 2.62 -3.68 -10.33
N SER A 194 2.83 -2.37 -10.47
CA SER A 194 4.15 -1.77 -10.70
C SER A 194 4.95 -1.53 -9.42
N VAL A 195 4.39 -1.85 -8.24
CA VAL A 195 5.11 -1.65 -6.98
C VAL A 195 6.31 -2.58 -6.85
N GLY A 196 7.41 -2.04 -6.35
CA GLY A 196 8.63 -2.76 -6.01
C GLY A 196 9.11 -2.39 -4.60
N TRP A 197 9.93 -3.24 -4.01
CA TRP A 197 10.48 -3.04 -2.66
C TRP A 197 11.94 -2.64 -2.74
N LEU A 198 12.36 -1.71 -1.89
CA LEU A 198 13.72 -1.20 -1.85
C LEU A 198 14.41 -1.52 -0.52
N ASP A 199 15.70 -1.86 -0.58
CA ASP A 199 16.53 -1.99 0.60
C ASP A 199 16.92 -0.60 1.19
N ALA A 200 17.69 -0.61 2.29
CA ALA A 200 18.19 0.61 2.92
C ALA A 200 19.02 1.52 2.00
N ASN A 201 19.56 0.95 0.95
CA ASN A 201 20.42 1.66 -0.02
C ASN A 201 19.64 2.07 -1.28
N GLY A 202 18.32 1.85 -1.33
CA GLY A 202 17.47 2.17 -2.48
C GLY A 202 17.59 1.17 -3.64
N ARG A 203 18.12 -0.04 -3.41
CA ARG A 203 18.20 -1.12 -4.40
C ARG A 203 16.98 -2.02 -4.33
N ASP A 204 16.55 -2.51 -5.49
CA ASP A 204 15.39 -3.40 -5.58
C ASP A 204 15.63 -4.72 -4.83
N ILE A 205 14.65 -5.11 -4.02
CA ILE A 205 14.62 -6.38 -3.28
C ILE A 205 13.73 -7.37 -4.03
N ARG A 206 14.23 -8.61 -4.18
CA ARG A 206 13.42 -9.76 -4.61
C ARG A 206 13.63 -10.89 -3.61
N TYR A 207 12.53 -11.31 -2.96
CA TYR A 207 12.58 -12.40 -2.01
C TYR A 207 12.64 -13.74 -2.73
N LEU A 208 13.28 -14.74 -2.10
CA LEU A 208 13.32 -16.13 -2.59
C LEU A 208 12.21 -16.99 -1.96
N THR A 209 11.63 -16.51 -0.87
CA THR A 209 10.53 -17.15 -0.14
C THR A 209 9.49 -16.10 0.23
N ILE A 210 8.27 -16.51 0.52
CA ILE A 210 7.21 -15.60 0.92
C ILE A 210 7.62 -14.81 2.16
N TYR A 211 7.47 -13.50 2.07
CA TYR A 211 7.65 -12.55 3.16
C TYR A 211 6.29 -12.26 3.79
N HIS A 212 6.09 -12.66 5.03
CA HIS A 212 4.82 -12.50 5.73
C HIS A 212 4.76 -11.20 6.51
N ASN A 213 3.88 -10.29 6.11
CA ASN A 213 3.37 -9.11 6.85
C ASN A 213 4.37 -8.37 7.74
N GLY A 214 5.66 -8.23 7.32
CA GLY A 214 6.66 -7.48 8.05
C GLY A 214 6.91 -7.93 9.51
N PHE A 215 6.26 -8.99 9.95
CA PHE A 215 6.54 -9.53 11.27
C PHE A 215 7.97 -10.04 11.27
N PRO A 216 8.83 -9.64 12.24
CA PRO A 216 10.18 -10.14 12.29
C PRO A 216 10.09 -11.67 12.27
N LYS A 217 10.74 -12.30 11.30
CA LYS A 217 10.84 -13.77 11.26
C LYS A 217 11.27 -14.18 12.65
N PRO A 218 10.54 -15.08 13.34
CA PRO A 218 11.02 -15.61 14.61
C PRO A 218 12.43 -16.12 14.31
N GLU A 219 13.41 -15.68 15.13
CA GLU A 219 14.74 -16.23 15.03
C GLU A 219 14.57 -17.74 15.06
N VAL A 220 14.95 -18.38 13.95
CA VAL A 220 14.97 -19.84 13.91
C VAL A 220 15.92 -20.20 15.04
N ARG A 221 15.39 -20.76 16.13
CA ARG A 221 16.25 -21.38 17.13
C ARG A 221 17.06 -22.36 16.35
N THR A 222 18.32 -22.01 16.07
CA THR A 222 19.30 -23.00 15.67
C THR A 222 19.23 -24.02 16.80
N GLN A 223 18.66 -25.17 16.53
CA GLN A 223 18.75 -26.29 17.45
C GLN A 223 20.24 -26.54 17.60
N GLY A 224 20.81 -25.91 18.60
CA GLY A 224 22.09 -26.32 19.17
C GLY A 224 21.91 -27.78 19.50
N GLY A 225 22.69 -28.63 18.83
CA GLY A 225 22.52 -30.06 18.82
C GLY A 225 22.27 -30.66 20.21
N ALA A 226 21.04 -31.08 20.42
CA ALA A 226 20.74 -32.19 21.31
C ALA A 226 20.72 -33.43 20.42
N GLN A 227 21.88 -33.99 20.14
CA GLN A 227 22.03 -35.41 19.85
C GLN A 227 21.64 -36.17 21.13
N GLY A 228 20.35 -36.26 21.38
CA GLY A 228 19.78 -37.21 22.32
C GLY A 228 19.68 -38.54 21.62
N GLY A 229 20.73 -39.35 21.77
CA GLY A 229 20.69 -40.74 21.37
C GLY A 229 19.59 -41.47 22.14
N TYR A 230 18.63 -42.02 21.41
CA TYR A 230 17.82 -43.13 21.88
C TYR A 230 18.71 -44.38 21.84
N ARG A 231 19.02 -44.91 22.99
CA ARG A 231 19.42 -46.30 23.20
C ARG A 231 18.20 -47.08 23.64
#